data_36346499b01bbc3afff4b0873282d90a
#
_entry.id   36346499b01bbc3afff4b0873282d90a
#
_cell.length_a   1.000
_cell.length_b   1.000
_cell.length_c   1.000
_cell.angle_alpha   90.00
_cell.angle_beta   90.00
_cell.angle_gamma   90.00
#
_symmetry.space_group_name_H-M   'P 1'
#
loop_
_entity.id
_entity.type
_entity.pdbx_description
1 polymer ?
#
loop_
_entity_poly.entity_id
_entity_poly.type
_entity_poly.pdbx_seq_one_letter_code
_entity_poly.pdbx_strand_id
1 'polypeptide(L)'
;MPPSTINYQKKLWWLIGISVFAKILLSFFLELGNDEVYYYTYALQPDWNHFDHPPMVGWLIRIFTFNLYWLSDLSMRLGSIVCAALTTIIIFESGTLLKNEKAGWIAALLYTLSIYTSIIAGLFVMPDSPQLLFFTLSIYVMLNWVMKPHVFTLFGWVLLGLFIGLATLSKVHGLYLWVGFGLYI
;
A
#
# COMPACT_ATOMS: atom_id res chain seq x y z
N MET A 1 5.23 34.45 22.87
CA MET A 1 5.77 33.47 21.92
C MET A 1 4.61 33.02 21.05
N PRO A 2 4.65 33.15 19.73
CA PRO A 2 3.63 32.56 18.90
C PRO A 2 3.61 31.04 19.13
N PRO A 3 2.42 30.39 19.15
CA PRO A 3 2.34 28.95 19.34
C PRO A 3 3.11 28.29 18.17
N SER A 4 4.02 27.39 18.52
CA SER A 4 4.76 26.61 17.52
C SER A 4 3.74 25.88 16.64
N THR A 5 3.65 26.28 15.39
CA THR A 5 2.76 25.62 14.43
C THR A 5 3.22 24.17 14.30
N ILE A 6 2.36 23.23 14.69
CA ILE A 6 2.66 21.79 14.65
C ILE A 6 2.85 21.41 13.18
N ASN A 7 4.04 20.97 12.81
CA ASN A 7 4.35 20.51 11.47
C ASN A 7 3.96 19.03 11.34
N TYR A 8 2.78 18.75 10.77
CA TYR A 8 2.25 17.42 10.60
C TYR A 8 3.00 16.61 9.53
N GLN A 9 3.58 17.27 8.52
CA GLN A 9 4.46 16.65 7.53
C GLN A 9 5.70 16.02 8.20
N LYS A 10 6.35 16.76 9.09
CA LYS A 10 7.50 16.24 9.84
C LYS A 10 7.11 15.05 10.72
N LYS A 11 5.93 15.08 11.33
CA LYS A 11 5.41 13.96 12.12
C LYS A 11 5.14 12.73 11.26
N LEU A 12 4.62 12.91 10.04
CA LEU A 12 4.41 11.82 9.08
C LEU A 12 5.72 11.10 8.78
N TRP A 13 6.78 11.85 8.44
CA TRP A 13 8.06 11.24 8.12
C TRP A 13 8.69 10.50 9.30
N TRP A 14 8.53 11.02 10.52
CA TRP A 14 8.94 10.29 11.72
C TRP A 14 8.13 9.02 11.93
N LEU A 15 6.81 9.05 11.74
CA LEU A 15 5.95 7.88 11.84
C LEU A 15 6.38 6.78 10.85
N ILE A 16 6.58 7.15 9.58
CA ILE A 16 7.02 6.23 8.53
C ILE A 16 8.41 5.68 8.87
N GLY A 17 9.36 6.54 9.23
CA GLY A 17 10.73 6.12 9.56
C GLY A 17 10.76 5.12 10.72
N ILE A 18 10.04 5.40 11.81
CA ILE A 18 9.94 4.49 12.96
C ILE A 18 9.27 3.17 12.56
N SER A 19 8.15 3.23 11.81
CA SER A 19 7.43 2.04 11.37
C SER A 19 8.27 1.16 10.45
N VAL A 20 8.94 1.75 9.45
CA VAL A 20 9.83 1.03 8.53
C VAL A 20 11.00 0.41 9.29
N PHE A 21 11.66 1.17 10.17
CA PHE A 21 12.76 0.67 10.99
C PHE A 21 12.34 -0.52 11.85
N ALA A 22 11.19 -0.41 12.54
CA ALA A 22 10.68 -1.51 13.35
C ALA A 22 10.38 -2.76 12.52
N LYS A 23 9.80 -2.62 11.33
CA LYS A 23 9.51 -3.74 10.42
C LYS A 23 10.77 -4.39 9.87
N ILE A 24 11.77 -3.60 9.49
CA ILE A 24 13.08 -4.12 9.09
C ILE A 24 13.70 -4.91 10.23
N LEU A 25 13.69 -4.37 11.45
CA LEU A 25 14.22 -5.06 12.61
C LEU A 25 13.50 -6.37 12.89
N LEU A 26 12.16 -6.37 12.86
CA LEU A 26 11.36 -7.59 13.03
C LEU A 26 11.65 -8.64 11.94
N SER A 27 11.93 -8.22 10.71
CA SER A 27 12.26 -9.14 9.61
C SER A 27 13.55 -9.95 9.84
N PHE A 28 14.43 -9.51 10.73
CA PHE A 28 15.63 -10.26 11.10
C PHE A 28 15.40 -11.32 12.19
N PHE A 29 14.31 -11.17 12.96
CA PHE A 29 14.02 -12.06 14.11
C PHE A 29 12.88 -13.03 13.83
N LEU A 30 12.04 -12.74 12.83
CA LEU A 30 10.88 -13.55 12.50
C LEU A 30 11.18 -14.39 11.26
N GLU A 31 11.15 -15.72 11.41
CA GLU A 31 11.17 -16.64 10.27
C GLU A 31 9.93 -16.42 9.37
N LEU A 32 10.04 -16.86 8.11
CA LEU A 32 8.90 -16.79 7.18
C LEU A 32 7.75 -17.68 7.66
N GLY A 33 6.56 -17.12 7.69
CA GLY A 33 5.35 -17.86 7.96
C GLY A 33 4.94 -18.79 6.79
N ASN A 34 4.05 -19.74 7.03
CA ASN A 34 3.59 -20.68 6.00
C ASN A 34 2.99 -19.97 4.78
N ASP A 35 2.23 -18.91 4.99
CA ASP A 35 1.63 -18.13 3.92
C ASP A 35 2.70 -17.38 3.09
N GLU A 36 3.75 -16.87 3.74
CA GLU A 36 4.85 -16.18 3.06
C GLU A 36 5.63 -17.15 2.16
N VAL A 37 5.88 -18.37 2.66
CA VAL A 37 6.50 -19.45 1.88
C VAL A 37 5.59 -19.89 0.73
N TYR A 38 4.29 -19.94 0.94
CA TYR A 38 3.33 -20.22 -0.12
C TYR A 38 3.40 -19.16 -1.24
N TYR A 39 3.36 -17.88 -0.90
CA TYR A 39 3.47 -16.81 -1.91
C TYR A 39 4.86 -16.71 -2.55
N TYR A 40 5.91 -17.23 -1.91
CA TYR A 40 7.20 -17.38 -2.55
C TYR A 40 7.14 -18.32 -3.76
N THR A 41 6.27 -19.34 -3.75
CA THR A 41 6.08 -20.21 -4.93
C THR A 41 5.59 -19.45 -6.15
N TYR A 42 4.84 -18.33 -5.99
CA TYR A 42 4.43 -17.46 -7.09
C TYR A 42 5.62 -16.73 -7.73
N ALA A 43 6.64 -16.45 -6.93
CA ALA A 43 7.88 -15.88 -7.47
C ALA A 43 8.76 -16.93 -8.16
N LEU A 44 8.74 -18.17 -7.70
CA LEU A 44 9.47 -19.28 -8.33
C LEU A 44 8.89 -19.65 -9.69
N GLN A 45 7.58 -19.67 -9.79
CA GLN A 45 6.83 -20.04 -11.00
C GLN A 45 5.92 -18.88 -11.40
N PRO A 46 6.47 -17.80 -12.02
CA PRO A 46 5.69 -16.64 -12.38
C PRO A 46 4.66 -17.00 -13.47
N ASP A 47 3.41 -16.70 -13.20
CA ASP A 47 2.30 -16.83 -14.13
C ASP A 47 1.40 -15.60 -14.02
N TRP A 48 0.44 -15.43 -14.92
CA TRP A 48 -0.56 -14.36 -14.90
C TRP A 48 -1.67 -14.58 -13.88
N ASN A 49 -1.83 -15.80 -13.40
CA ASN A 49 -2.77 -16.14 -12.33
C ASN A 49 -2.30 -17.39 -11.60
N HIS A 50 -2.55 -17.47 -10.31
CA HIS A 50 -2.32 -18.62 -9.48
C HIS A 50 -3.65 -19.12 -8.91
N PHE A 51 -3.63 -20.24 -8.19
CA PHE A 51 -4.86 -20.88 -7.71
C PHE A 51 -5.73 -19.93 -6.85
N ASP A 52 -5.13 -19.25 -5.87
CA ASP A 52 -5.87 -18.43 -4.91
C ASP A 52 -5.89 -16.95 -5.26
N HIS A 53 -4.81 -16.43 -5.81
CA HIS A 53 -4.60 -14.99 -5.99
C HIS A 53 -3.91 -14.65 -7.31
N PRO A 54 -4.16 -13.43 -7.84
CA PRO A 54 -3.43 -12.88 -8.96
C PRO A 54 -1.92 -12.69 -8.66
N PRO A 55 -1.08 -12.39 -9.68
CA PRO A 55 0.38 -12.57 -9.62
C PRO A 55 1.15 -11.50 -8.85
N MET A 56 0.54 -10.39 -8.45
CA MET A 56 1.24 -9.19 -7.99
C MET A 56 2.21 -9.45 -6.82
N VAL A 57 1.83 -10.32 -5.88
CA VAL A 57 2.70 -10.67 -4.74
C VAL A 57 3.98 -11.36 -5.20
N GLY A 58 3.89 -12.29 -6.15
CA GLY A 58 5.06 -12.95 -6.73
C GLY A 58 5.97 -11.98 -7.50
N TRP A 59 5.38 -11.04 -8.24
CA TRP A 59 6.14 -9.98 -8.94
C TRP A 59 6.84 -9.05 -7.95
N LEU A 60 6.20 -8.67 -6.85
CA LEU A 60 6.85 -7.88 -5.80
C LEU A 60 8.04 -8.61 -5.19
N ILE A 61 7.90 -9.89 -4.86
CA ILE A 61 9.03 -10.70 -4.37
C ILE A 61 10.18 -10.63 -5.37
N ARG A 62 9.93 -10.88 -6.66
CA ARG A 62 10.98 -10.86 -7.69
C ARG A 62 11.64 -9.49 -7.82
N ILE A 63 10.89 -8.39 -7.74
CA ILE A 63 11.43 -7.03 -7.82
C ILE A 63 12.40 -6.80 -6.65
N PHE A 64 11.96 -7.05 -5.42
CA PHE A 64 12.73 -6.70 -4.22
C PHE A 64 13.84 -7.71 -3.89
N THR A 65 13.79 -8.91 -4.47
CA THR A 65 14.87 -9.92 -4.38
C THR A 65 15.82 -9.88 -5.59
N PHE A 66 15.68 -8.88 -6.48
CA PHE A 66 16.43 -8.82 -7.73
C PHE A 66 16.32 -10.13 -8.52
N ASN A 67 15.09 -10.55 -8.80
CA ASN A 67 14.81 -11.80 -9.50
C ASN A 67 15.38 -13.04 -8.79
N LEU A 68 15.21 -13.09 -7.46
CA LEU A 68 15.65 -14.18 -6.57
C LEU A 68 17.18 -14.31 -6.37
N TYR A 69 17.97 -13.32 -6.81
CA TYR A 69 19.41 -13.31 -6.52
C TYR A 69 19.72 -13.00 -5.06
N TRP A 70 18.95 -12.13 -4.44
CA TRP A 70 19.10 -11.79 -3.03
C TRP A 70 17.92 -12.36 -2.24
N LEU A 71 18.06 -13.59 -1.75
CA LEU A 71 17.04 -14.28 -0.94
C LEU A 71 17.41 -14.17 0.54
N SER A 72 16.54 -13.47 1.28
CA SER A 72 16.53 -13.38 2.74
C SER A 72 15.12 -13.04 3.21
N ASP A 73 14.80 -13.30 4.47
CA ASP A 73 13.49 -12.95 5.04
C ASP A 73 13.20 -11.45 4.90
N LEU A 74 14.22 -10.62 5.05
CA LEU A 74 14.10 -9.18 4.83
C LEU A 74 13.78 -8.84 3.36
N SER A 75 14.55 -9.36 2.40
CA SER A 75 14.37 -9.00 0.99
C SER A 75 13.00 -9.40 0.47
N MET A 76 12.46 -10.53 0.90
CA MET A 76 11.12 -10.96 0.56
C MET A 76 10.05 -10.00 1.11
N ARG A 77 10.24 -9.48 2.33
CA ARG A 77 9.32 -8.57 3.01
C ARG A 77 9.43 -7.12 2.58
N LEU A 78 10.52 -6.71 1.93
CA LEU A 78 10.74 -5.32 1.51
C LEU A 78 9.59 -4.77 0.66
N GLY A 79 9.02 -5.59 -0.23
CA GLY A 79 7.87 -5.19 -1.05
C GLY A 79 6.68 -4.76 -0.20
N SER A 80 6.33 -5.53 0.82
CA SER A 80 5.24 -5.23 1.76
C SER A 80 5.54 -4.00 2.60
N ILE A 81 6.77 -3.86 3.10
CA ILE A 81 7.21 -2.71 3.89
C ILE A 81 7.11 -1.41 3.08
N VAL A 82 7.57 -1.43 1.84
CA VAL A 82 7.49 -0.27 0.92
C VAL A 82 6.04 0.06 0.58
N CYS A 83 5.22 -0.94 0.24
CA CYS A 83 3.79 -0.73 0.01
C CYS A 83 3.10 -0.07 1.21
N ALA A 84 3.37 -0.54 2.43
CA ALA A 84 2.79 0.04 3.65
C ALA A 84 3.24 1.49 3.88
N ALA A 85 4.52 1.81 3.65
CA ALA A 85 5.04 3.16 3.78
C ALA A 85 4.37 4.12 2.78
N LEU A 86 4.26 3.70 1.51
CA LEU A 86 3.58 4.48 0.47
C LEU A 86 2.09 4.64 0.78
N THR A 87 1.41 3.58 1.22
CA THR A 87 0.00 3.64 1.63
C THR A 87 -0.21 4.63 2.77
N THR A 88 0.71 4.70 3.75
CA THR A 88 0.66 5.66 4.85
C THR A 88 0.68 7.10 4.32
N ILE A 89 1.52 7.39 3.31
CA ILE A 89 1.58 8.72 2.66
C ILE A 89 0.25 9.03 1.97
N ILE A 90 -0.29 8.10 1.19
CA ILE A 90 -1.53 8.31 0.44
C ILE A 90 -2.74 8.53 1.37
N ILE A 91 -2.78 7.81 2.49
CA ILE A 91 -3.81 8.01 3.52
C ILE A 91 -3.69 9.38 4.17
N PHE A 92 -2.46 9.85 4.47
CA PHE A 92 -2.24 11.20 4.98
C PHE A 92 -2.73 12.25 3.98
N GLU A 93 -2.36 12.14 2.71
CA GLU A 93 -2.78 13.06 1.65
C GLU A 93 -4.30 13.03 1.45
N SER A 94 -4.92 11.86 1.50
CA SER A 94 -6.38 11.70 1.40
C SER A 94 -7.10 12.41 2.55
N GLY A 95 -6.65 12.22 3.78
CA GLY A 95 -7.22 12.89 4.96
C GLY A 95 -6.97 14.41 4.94
N THR A 96 -5.83 14.83 4.42
CA THR A 96 -5.50 16.25 4.21
C THR A 96 -6.41 16.89 3.17
N LEU A 97 -6.63 16.19 2.05
CA LEU A 97 -7.54 16.65 0.99
C LEU A 97 -8.99 16.76 1.47
N LEU A 98 -9.45 15.82 2.30
CA LEU A 98 -10.81 15.81 2.82
C LEU A 98 -11.05 16.89 3.89
N LYS A 99 -10.04 17.25 4.66
CA LYS A 99 -10.24 18.19 5.77
C LYS A 99 -9.02 19.09 6.03
N ASN A 100 -7.91 18.55 6.51
CA ASN A 100 -6.67 19.27 6.82
C ASN A 100 -5.55 18.30 7.22
N GLU A 101 -4.30 18.80 7.35
CA GLU A 101 -3.13 18.01 7.73
C GLU A 101 -3.28 17.26 9.07
N LYS A 102 -4.00 17.82 10.04
CA LYS A 102 -4.27 17.14 11.31
C LYS A 102 -5.12 15.88 11.11
N ALA A 103 -6.14 15.96 10.26
CA ALA A 103 -6.98 14.81 9.92
C ALA A 103 -6.17 13.75 9.16
N GLY A 104 -5.35 14.18 8.20
CA GLY A 104 -4.40 13.31 7.49
C GLY A 104 -3.43 12.59 8.45
N TRP A 105 -2.86 13.32 9.40
CA TRP A 105 -1.99 12.74 10.42
C TRP A 105 -2.69 11.68 11.28
N ILE A 106 -3.91 11.96 11.75
CA ILE A 106 -4.68 11.01 12.55
C ILE A 106 -5.00 9.76 11.74
N ALA A 107 -5.41 9.91 10.48
CA ALA A 107 -5.69 8.78 9.59
C ALA A 107 -4.43 7.91 9.35
N ALA A 108 -3.29 8.53 9.05
CA ALA A 108 -2.01 7.85 8.89
C ALA A 108 -1.57 7.12 10.17
N LEU A 109 -1.77 7.75 11.33
CA LEU A 109 -1.46 7.14 12.63
C LEU A 109 -2.33 5.91 12.90
N LEU A 110 -3.64 6.01 12.71
CA LEU A 110 -4.58 4.89 12.88
C LEU A 110 -4.27 3.74 11.92
N TYR A 111 -3.96 4.04 10.66
CA TYR A 111 -3.52 3.04 9.70
C TYR A 111 -2.25 2.32 10.17
N THR A 112 -1.23 3.06 10.58
CA THR A 112 0.06 2.51 11.01
C THR A 112 -0.04 1.73 12.32
N LEU A 113 -0.96 2.06 13.22
CA LEU A 113 -1.18 1.35 14.49
C LEU A 113 -2.14 0.16 14.38
N SER A 114 -2.89 0.03 13.30
CA SER A 114 -3.76 -1.13 13.08
C SER A 114 -2.93 -2.40 12.91
N ILE A 115 -3.24 -3.45 13.65
CA ILE A 115 -2.53 -4.74 13.58
C ILE A 115 -2.56 -5.29 12.16
N TYR A 116 -3.72 -5.24 11.50
CA TYR A 116 -3.87 -5.76 10.14
C TYR A 116 -2.96 -5.04 9.15
N THR A 117 -2.99 -3.72 9.11
CA THR A 117 -2.25 -2.92 8.13
C THR A 117 -0.76 -2.79 8.48
N SER A 118 -0.41 -2.92 9.77
CA SER A 118 0.98 -2.83 10.22
C SER A 118 1.73 -4.15 10.09
N ILE A 119 1.11 -5.27 10.47
CA ILE A 119 1.76 -6.57 10.54
C ILE A 119 1.36 -7.43 9.34
N ILE A 120 0.06 -7.73 9.15
CA ILE A 120 -0.37 -8.66 8.13
C ILE A 120 -0.09 -8.11 6.72
N ALA A 121 -0.61 -6.94 6.42
CA ALA A 121 -0.42 -6.32 5.10
C ALA A 121 0.83 -5.43 5.01
N GLY A 122 1.48 -5.11 6.12
CA GLY A 122 2.59 -4.15 6.13
C GLY A 122 3.96 -4.73 6.44
N LEU A 123 4.04 -5.96 6.95
CA LEU A 123 5.29 -6.67 7.22
C LEU A 123 5.34 -7.97 6.45
N PHE A 124 4.34 -8.85 6.59
CA PHE A 124 4.35 -10.16 5.96
C PHE A 124 4.15 -10.07 4.44
N VAL A 125 4.67 -11.06 3.74
CA VAL A 125 4.53 -11.19 2.29
C VAL A 125 3.12 -11.68 1.97
N MET A 126 2.23 -10.73 1.69
CA MET A 126 0.81 -10.99 1.45
C MET A 126 0.31 -10.23 0.22
N PRO A 127 -0.66 -10.75 -0.53
CA PRO A 127 -1.29 -10.04 -1.65
C PRO A 127 -2.04 -8.78 -1.19
N ASP A 128 -2.37 -8.68 0.10
CA ASP A 128 -2.98 -7.52 0.74
C ASP A 128 -2.08 -6.29 0.73
N SER A 129 -0.75 -6.48 0.75
CA SER A 129 0.22 -5.39 0.74
C SER A 129 0.12 -4.51 -0.51
N PRO A 130 0.30 -5.02 -1.73
CA PRO A 130 0.12 -4.24 -2.94
C PRO A 130 -1.34 -3.86 -3.18
N GLN A 131 -2.30 -4.70 -2.75
CA GLN A 131 -3.71 -4.37 -2.88
C GLN A 131 -4.05 -3.08 -2.12
N LEU A 132 -3.68 -2.95 -0.85
CA LEU A 132 -3.96 -1.75 -0.07
C LEU A 132 -3.33 -0.50 -0.68
N LEU A 133 -2.11 -0.61 -1.23
CA LEU A 133 -1.47 0.50 -1.91
C LEU A 133 -2.30 0.96 -3.12
N PHE A 134 -2.59 0.08 -4.06
CA PHE A 134 -3.30 0.44 -5.28
C PHE A 134 -4.76 0.77 -5.04
N PHE A 135 -5.40 0.15 -4.04
CA PHE A 135 -6.75 0.46 -3.61
C PHE A 135 -6.84 1.89 -3.04
N THR A 136 -5.92 2.27 -2.15
CA THR A 136 -5.88 3.62 -1.59
C THR A 136 -5.47 4.67 -2.61
N LEU A 137 -4.57 4.35 -3.55
CA LEU A 137 -4.25 5.22 -4.69
C LEU A 137 -5.49 5.49 -5.56
N SER A 138 -6.28 4.45 -5.86
CA SER A 138 -7.52 4.60 -6.63
C SER A 138 -8.51 5.52 -5.91
N ILE A 139 -8.70 5.33 -4.60
CA ILE A 139 -9.55 6.18 -3.78
C ILE A 139 -9.02 7.62 -3.76
N TYR A 140 -7.71 7.83 -3.63
CA TYR A 140 -7.11 9.15 -3.64
C TYR A 140 -7.34 9.89 -4.96
N VAL A 141 -7.15 9.20 -6.09
CA VAL A 141 -7.44 9.77 -7.42
C VAL A 141 -8.91 10.13 -7.55
N MET A 142 -9.82 9.25 -7.10
CA MET A 142 -11.26 9.51 -7.11
C MET A 142 -11.64 10.70 -6.22
N LEU A 143 -11.05 10.80 -5.01
CA LEU A 143 -11.26 11.94 -4.12
C LEU A 143 -10.82 13.27 -4.76
N ASN A 144 -9.69 13.27 -5.49
CA ASN A 144 -9.25 14.45 -6.23
C ASN A 144 -10.26 14.86 -7.31
N TRP A 145 -10.84 13.90 -8.02
CA TRP A 145 -11.90 14.20 -8.98
C TRP A 145 -13.13 14.80 -8.30
N VAL A 146 -13.62 14.18 -7.23
CA VAL A 146 -14.81 14.66 -6.50
C VAL A 146 -14.60 16.06 -5.92
N MET A 147 -13.42 16.29 -5.32
CA MET A 147 -13.11 17.57 -4.64
C MET A 147 -12.68 18.68 -5.60
N LYS A 148 -12.14 18.33 -6.77
CA LYS A 148 -11.60 19.27 -7.76
C LYS A 148 -11.97 18.87 -9.20
N PRO A 149 -13.26 18.80 -9.56
CA PRO A 149 -13.69 18.26 -10.86
C PRO A 149 -13.13 19.05 -12.05
N HIS A 150 -12.93 20.37 -11.90
CA HIS A 150 -12.43 21.22 -12.97
C HIS A 150 -10.94 21.01 -13.32
N VAL A 151 -10.18 20.35 -12.46
CA VAL A 151 -8.75 20.08 -12.64
C VAL A 151 -8.52 18.64 -13.10
N PHE A 152 -9.55 17.78 -13.08
CA PHE A 152 -9.41 16.37 -13.39
C PHE A 152 -9.34 16.16 -14.91
N THR A 153 -8.23 15.59 -15.34
CA THR A 153 -7.88 15.41 -16.75
C THR A 153 -8.10 13.97 -17.23
N LEU A 154 -8.02 13.75 -18.55
CA LEU A 154 -8.00 12.41 -19.13
C LEU A 154 -6.91 11.53 -18.49
N PHE A 155 -5.75 12.12 -18.17
CA PHE A 155 -4.67 11.42 -17.47
C PHE A 155 -5.11 10.91 -16.09
N GLY A 156 -5.95 11.63 -15.36
CA GLY A 156 -6.53 11.18 -14.08
C GLY A 156 -7.39 9.92 -14.27
N TRP A 157 -8.19 9.86 -15.33
CA TRP A 157 -8.99 8.67 -15.65
C TRP A 157 -8.12 7.46 -16.00
N VAL A 158 -7.06 7.66 -16.76
CA VAL A 158 -6.08 6.61 -17.09
C VAL A 158 -5.40 6.10 -15.83
N LEU A 159 -4.96 6.99 -14.92
CA LEU A 159 -4.37 6.60 -13.64
C LEU A 159 -5.36 5.83 -12.77
N LEU A 160 -6.61 6.26 -12.71
CA LEU A 160 -7.65 5.56 -11.96
C LEU A 160 -7.82 4.12 -12.47
N GLY A 161 -7.98 3.95 -13.79
CA GLY A 161 -8.09 2.63 -14.41
C GLY A 161 -6.86 1.76 -14.16
N LEU A 162 -5.65 2.35 -14.26
CA LEU A 162 -4.39 1.66 -13.99
C LEU A 162 -4.33 1.16 -12.54
N PHE A 163 -4.62 2.02 -11.56
CA PHE A 163 -4.54 1.63 -10.15
C PHE A 163 -5.62 0.60 -9.77
N ILE A 164 -6.83 0.69 -10.32
CA ILE A 164 -7.86 -0.35 -10.12
C ILE A 164 -7.39 -1.67 -10.73
N GLY A 165 -6.80 -1.64 -11.93
CA GLY A 165 -6.23 -2.83 -12.57
C GLY A 165 -5.12 -3.46 -11.72
N LEU A 166 -4.18 -2.66 -11.19
CA LEU A 166 -3.11 -3.13 -10.31
C LEU A 166 -3.64 -3.66 -8.97
N ALA A 167 -4.68 -3.02 -8.40
CA ALA A 167 -5.37 -3.53 -7.22
C ALA A 167 -6.03 -4.89 -7.50
N THR A 168 -6.63 -5.06 -8.68
CA THR A 168 -7.25 -6.33 -9.10
C THR A 168 -6.20 -7.41 -9.35
N LEU A 169 -5.05 -7.07 -9.95
CA LEU A 169 -3.91 -7.98 -10.11
C LEU A 169 -3.23 -8.33 -8.76
N SER A 170 -3.48 -7.56 -7.72
CA SER A 170 -3.03 -7.88 -6.35
C SER A 170 -4.01 -8.85 -5.67
N LYS A 171 -5.30 -8.54 -5.74
CA LYS A 171 -6.38 -9.36 -5.17
C LYS A 171 -7.69 -9.02 -5.88
N VAL A 172 -8.50 -10.02 -6.19
CA VAL A 172 -9.78 -9.88 -6.93
C VAL A 172 -10.71 -8.80 -6.35
N HIS A 173 -10.61 -8.53 -5.06
CA HIS A 173 -11.37 -7.47 -4.38
C HIS A 173 -11.13 -6.05 -4.96
N GLY A 174 -10.06 -5.84 -5.74
CA GLY A 174 -9.87 -4.60 -6.52
C GLY A 174 -11.04 -4.25 -7.43
N LEU A 175 -11.80 -5.26 -7.90
CA LEU A 175 -12.99 -5.06 -8.72
C LEU A 175 -14.12 -4.29 -8.00
N TYR A 176 -14.18 -4.33 -6.67
CA TYR A 176 -15.19 -3.57 -5.91
C TYR A 176 -15.07 -2.05 -6.09
N LEU A 177 -13.88 -1.56 -6.44
CA LEU A 177 -13.68 -0.15 -6.78
C LEU A 177 -14.49 0.27 -8.01
N TRP A 178 -14.54 -0.59 -9.05
CA TRP A 178 -15.38 -0.32 -10.23
C TRP A 178 -16.85 -0.22 -9.88
N VAL A 179 -17.33 -1.15 -9.04
CA VAL A 179 -18.73 -1.13 -8.57
C VAL A 179 -19.00 0.14 -7.76
N GLY A 180 -18.15 0.45 -6.78
CA GLY A 180 -18.29 1.64 -5.95
C GLY A 180 -18.27 2.95 -6.75
N PHE A 181 -17.35 3.09 -7.68
CA PHE A 181 -17.24 4.28 -8.53
C PHE A 181 -18.38 4.37 -9.55
N GLY A 182 -18.80 3.24 -10.14
CA GLY A 182 -19.94 3.20 -11.06
C GLY A 182 -21.28 3.53 -10.41
N LEU A 183 -21.44 3.27 -9.11
CA LEU A 183 -22.63 3.67 -8.35
C LEU A 183 -22.61 5.16 -7.94
N TYR A 184 -21.42 5.77 -7.91
CA TYR A 184 -21.26 7.18 -7.54
C TYR A 184 -21.45 8.13 -8.74
N ILE A 185 -21.07 7.70 -9.95
CA ILE A 185 -21.21 8.49 -11.20
C ILE A 185 -22.64 8.44 -11.71
#